data_ee13c7e057491959313a0b548eaea600
#
_entry.id   ee13c7e057491959313a0b548eaea600
#
_cell.length_a   1.000
_cell.length_b   1.000
_cell.length_c   1.000
_cell.angle_alpha   90.00
_cell.angle_beta   90.00
_cell.angle_gamma   90.00
#
_symmetry.space_group_name_H-M   'P 1'
#
loop_
_entity.id
_entity.type
_entity.pdbx_description
1 polymer ?
#
loop_
_entity_poly.entity_id
_entity_poly.type
_entity_poly.pdbx_seq_one_letter_code
_entity_poly.pdbx_strand_id
1 'polypeptide(L)'
;MAVKFLEDVGAKLINATRKEMVDAIFAASGRVVIGETVTFKQSMIDGVSNIELLKSWGCDMVTINHYNVNFPMIPGMESTQAGIEQFGSCFNEAGSKGCKPSTKVIENSFQKIFWQFGFGATIGDVKRLVGVPVGMT
;
A
#
# COMPACT_ATOMS: atom_id res chain seq x y z
N MET A 1 -21.18 -4.37 19.48
CA MET A 1 -21.87 -3.23 18.84
C MET A 1 -21.66 -3.37 17.34
N ALA A 2 -22.71 -3.36 16.51
CA ALA A 2 -22.59 -3.59 15.07
C ALA A 2 -21.75 -2.47 14.41
N VAL A 3 -20.93 -2.84 13.44
CA VAL A 3 -20.15 -1.90 12.63
C VAL A 3 -21.05 -1.29 11.55
N LYS A 4 -20.92 0.01 11.30
CA LYS A 4 -21.72 0.73 10.31
C LYS A 4 -20.82 1.66 9.48
N PHE A 5 -20.73 1.43 8.18
CA PHE A 5 -19.87 2.23 7.28
C PHE A 5 -20.16 3.73 7.27
N LEU A 6 -21.41 4.13 7.43
CA LEU A 6 -21.81 5.52 7.36
C LEU A 6 -21.63 6.28 8.69
N GLU A 7 -21.46 5.56 9.81
CA GLU A 7 -21.41 6.14 11.15
C GLU A 7 -20.07 5.90 11.85
N ASP A 8 -19.39 4.81 11.50
CA ASP A 8 -18.13 4.41 12.10
C ASP A 8 -16.94 4.80 11.21
N VAL A 9 -15.83 5.17 11.83
CA VAL A 9 -14.60 5.56 11.15
C VAL A 9 -13.36 4.98 11.83
N GLY A 10 -12.27 4.90 11.08
CA GLY A 10 -10.95 4.59 11.63
C GLY A 10 -10.87 3.21 12.30
N ALA A 11 -10.37 3.17 13.54
CA ALA A 11 -10.01 1.95 14.25
C ALA A 11 -11.15 0.93 14.35
N LYS A 12 -12.40 1.37 14.42
CA LYS A 12 -13.54 0.47 14.51
C LYS A 12 -13.77 -0.30 13.22
N LEU A 13 -13.64 0.35 12.09
CA LEU A 13 -13.75 -0.30 10.77
C LEU A 13 -12.56 -1.20 10.46
N ILE A 14 -11.34 -0.75 10.70
CA ILE A 14 -10.13 -1.51 10.37
C ILE A 14 -9.92 -2.75 11.25
N ASN A 15 -10.53 -2.78 12.44
CA ASN A 15 -10.49 -3.91 13.37
C ASN A 15 -11.74 -4.80 13.31
N ALA A 16 -12.71 -4.49 12.44
CA ALA A 16 -13.90 -5.30 12.26
C ALA A 16 -13.57 -6.72 11.77
N THR A 17 -14.25 -7.70 12.32
CA THR A 17 -14.18 -9.07 11.83
C THR A 17 -14.79 -9.18 10.43
N ARG A 18 -14.46 -10.26 9.70
CA ARG A 18 -15.06 -10.54 8.39
C ARG A 18 -16.59 -10.51 8.44
N LYS A 19 -17.18 -11.11 9.47
CA LYS A 19 -18.64 -11.15 9.62
C LYS A 19 -19.23 -9.76 9.83
N GLU A 20 -18.66 -8.97 10.73
CA GLU A 20 -19.10 -7.60 10.98
C GLU A 20 -18.96 -6.72 9.74
N MET A 21 -17.90 -6.92 8.94
CA MET A 21 -17.69 -6.20 7.71
C MET A 21 -18.75 -6.55 6.66
N VAL A 22 -19.04 -7.83 6.46
CA VAL A 22 -20.09 -8.29 5.53
C VAL A 22 -21.46 -7.77 5.95
N ASP A 23 -21.80 -7.89 7.22
CA ASP A 23 -23.06 -7.40 7.76
C ASP A 23 -23.19 -5.87 7.57
N ALA A 24 -22.10 -5.11 7.76
CA ALA A 24 -22.06 -3.67 7.57
C ALA A 24 -22.23 -3.25 6.11
N ILE A 25 -21.63 -4.00 5.17
CA ILE A 25 -21.82 -3.77 3.72
C ILE A 25 -23.29 -3.96 3.33
N PHE A 26 -23.92 -5.06 3.77
CA PHE A 26 -25.34 -5.29 3.49
C PHE A 26 -26.23 -4.23 4.13
N ALA A 27 -25.94 -3.83 5.36
CA ALA A 27 -26.71 -2.78 6.05
C ALA A 27 -26.59 -1.40 5.39
N ALA A 28 -25.50 -1.16 4.66
CA ALA A 28 -25.30 0.09 3.91
C ALA A 28 -26.14 0.17 2.62
N SER A 29 -26.84 -0.91 2.22
CA SER A 29 -27.80 -0.91 1.09
C SER A 29 -27.20 -0.36 -0.22
N GLY A 30 -26.00 -0.82 -0.60
CA GLY A 30 -25.32 -0.44 -1.83
C GLY A 30 -24.62 0.92 -1.81
N ARG A 31 -24.45 1.54 -0.63
CA ARG A 31 -23.76 2.83 -0.49
C ARG A 31 -22.27 2.70 -0.11
N VAL A 32 -21.72 1.49 -0.06
CA VAL A 32 -20.29 1.26 0.16
C VAL A 32 -19.55 1.35 -1.16
N VAL A 33 -18.55 2.22 -1.21
CA VAL A 33 -17.69 2.41 -2.38
C VAL A 33 -16.35 1.72 -2.10
N ILE A 34 -15.99 0.75 -2.94
CA ILE A 34 -14.71 0.05 -2.87
C ILE A 34 -13.85 0.52 -4.04
N GLY A 35 -12.69 1.12 -3.72
CA GLY A 35 -11.71 1.49 -4.72
C GLY A 35 -10.65 0.39 -4.89
N GLU A 36 -10.17 0.17 -6.11
CA GLU A 36 -9.09 -0.77 -6.39
C GLU A 36 -7.89 -0.05 -7.01
N THR A 37 -6.70 -0.45 -6.61
CA THR A 37 -5.44 -0.04 -7.25
C THR A 37 -4.54 -1.25 -7.47
N VAL A 38 -3.55 -1.08 -8.35
CA VAL A 38 -2.61 -2.13 -8.75
C VAL A 38 -1.20 -1.74 -8.32
N THR A 39 -0.49 -2.63 -7.62
CA THR A 39 0.83 -2.32 -7.03
C THR A 39 1.91 -1.95 -8.03
N PHE A 40 1.85 -2.47 -9.27
CA PHE A 40 2.85 -2.14 -10.29
C PHE A 40 2.53 -0.84 -11.06
N LYS A 41 1.45 -0.15 -10.74
CA LYS A 41 1.16 1.16 -11.32
C LYS A 41 1.83 2.25 -10.50
N GLN A 42 2.54 3.11 -11.21
CA GLN A 42 3.14 4.29 -10.61
C GLN A 42 2.07 5.16 -9.94
N SER A 43 2.45 5.80 -8.85
CA SER A 43 1.61 6.79 -8.19
C SER A 43 1.21 7.91 -9.16
N MET A 44 -0.05 8.33 -9.09
CA MET A 44 -0.56 9.44 -9.92
C MET A 44 -0.05 10.80 -9.44
N ILE A 45 0.32 10.89 -8.18
CA ILE A 45 0.89 12.10 -7.56
C ILE A 45 2.16 11.68 -6.83
N ASP A 46 3.26 12.38 -7.08
CA ASP A 46 4.53 12.10 -6.42
C ASP A 46 4.41 12.18 -4.90
N GLY A 47 4.88 11.13 -4.23
CA GLY A 47 4.86 11.04 -2.77
C GLY A 47 3.48 10.73 -2.16
N VAL A 48 2.47 10.44 -2.98
CA VAL A 48 1.13 10.05 -2.51
C VAL A 48 0.74 8.72 -3.16
N SER A 49 0.47 7.70 -2.38
CA SER A 49 0.04 6.41 -2.94
C SER A 49 -1.34 6.50 -3.59
N ASN A 50 -1.56 5.68 -4.62
CA ASN A 50 -2.89 5.61 -5.24
C ASN A 50 -3.98 5.17 -4.26
N ILE A 51 -3.60 4.50 -3.17
CA ILE A 51 -4.53 4.10 -2.10
C ILE A 51 -5.01 5.32 -1.31
N GLU A 52 -4.11 6.26 -0.98
CA GLU A 52 -4.46 7.52 -0.33
C GLU A 52 -5.37 8.36 -1.22
N LEU A 53 -5.12 8.36 -2.54
CA LEU A 53 -6.01 9.04 -3.49
C LEU A 53 -7.40 8.43 -3.51
N LEU A 54 -7.54 7.11 -3.56
CA LEU A 54 -8.83 6.44 -3.48
C LEU A 54 -9.57 6.81 -2.19
N LYS A 55 -8.86 6.82 -1.06
CA LYS A 55 -9.44 7.27 0.21
C LYS A 55 -9.87 8.73 0.16
N SER A 56 -9.06 9.62 -0.39
CA SER A 56 -9.37 11.06 -0.51
C SER A 56 -10.59 11.31 -1.41
N TRP A 57 -10.84 10.44 -2.38
CA TRP A 57 -12.01 10.48 -3.26
C TRP A 57 -13.28 9.88 -2.63
N GLY A 58 -13.20 9.45 -1.37
CA GLY A 58 -14.37 9.00 -0.61
C GLY A 58 -14.62 7.50 -0.64
N CYS A 59 -13.64 6.67 -1.04
CA CYS A 59 -13.78 5.22 -0.92
C CYS A 59 -13.88 4.79 0.55
N ASP A 60 -14.85 3.97 0.86
CA ASP A 60 -15.08 3.39 2.18
C ASP A 60 -14.14 2.22 2.48
N MET A 61 -13.71 1.53 1.43
CA MET A 61 -12.75 0.44 1.45
C MET A 61 -11.81 0.57 0.26
N VAL A 62 -10.61 -0.02 0.39
CA VAL A 62 -9.67 -0.12 -0.74
C VAL A 62 -9.19 -1.55 -0.92
N THR A 63 -8.95 -1.94 -2.17
CA THR A 63 -8.30 -3.21 -2.51
C THR A 63 -7.02 -2.96 -3.29
N ILE A 64 -6.03 -3.80 -3.01
CA ILE A 64 -4.73 -3.76 -3.66
C ILE A 64 -4.56 -5.02 -4.48
N ASN A 65 -4.54 -4.86 -5.79
CA ASN A 65 -4.36 -5.96 -6.73
C ASN A 65 -2.87 -6.20 -6.98
N HIS A 66 -2.49 -7.47 -7.16
CA HIS A 66 -1.11 -7.92 -7.39
C HIS A 66 -0.13 -7.58 -6.25
N TYR A 67 -0.59 -7.47 -5.01
CA TYR A 67 0.31 -7.29 -3.88
C TYR A 67 1.08 -8.58 -3.58
N ASN A 68 2.41 -8.49 -3.61
CA ASN A 68 3.28 -9.62 -3.30
C ASN A 68 3.73 -9.56 -1.83
N VAL A 69 3.25 -10.49 -1.01
CA VAL A 69 3.59 -10.55 0.42
C VAL A 69 5.06 -10.87 0.68
N ASN A 70 5.74 -11.56 -0.26
CA ASN A 70 7.16 -11.88 -0.14
C ASN A 70 8.08 -10.75 -0.63
N PHE A 71 7.53 -9.83 -1.40
CA PHE A 71 8.22 -8.65 -1.90
C PHE A 71 7.26 -7.44 -1.83
N PRO A 72 6.99 -6.96 -0.64
CA PRO A 72 6.06 -5.85 -0.43
C PRO A 72 6.52 -4.58 -1.15
N MET A 73 5.63 -3.99 -1.95
CA MET A 73 5.89 -2.72 -2.64
C MET A 73 4.57 -1.99 -2.88
N ILE A 74 4.51 -0.73 -2.49
CA ILE A 74 3.35 0.13 -2.71
C ILE A 74 3.82 1.50 -3.16
N PRO A 75 3.82 1.79 -4.47
CA PRO A 75 4.28 3.05 -5.01
C PRO A 75 3.58 4.26 -4.38
N GLY A 76 4.35 5.28 -4.06
CA GLY A 76 3.91 6.49 -3.38
C GLY A 76 4.02 6.44 -1.86
N MET A 77 4.23 5.26 -1.26
CA MET A 77 4.58 5.14 0.15
C MET A 77 6.09 5.22 0.35
N GLU A 78 6.51 5.59 1.55
CA GLU A 78 7.92 5.52 1.95
C GLU A 78 8.40 4.06 2.00
N SER A 79 9.60 3.83 1.46
CA SER A 79 10.25 2.52 1.56
C SER A 79 10.85 2.33 2.94
N THR A 80 10.74 1.12 3.49
CA THR A 80 11.43 0.75 4.72
C THR A 80 12.89 0.43 4.42
N GLN A 81 13.78 0.60 5.41
CA GLN A 81 15.18 0.22 5.25
C GLN A 81 15.35 -1.25 4.88
N ALA A 82 14.60 -2.14 5.54
CA ALA A 82 14.61 -3.57 5.22
C ALA A 82 14.10 -3.88 3.80
N GLY A 83 13.10 -3.14 3.31
CA GLY A 83 12.60 -3.27 1.94
C GLY A 83 13.63 -2.84 0.90
N ILE A 84 14.36 -1.76 1.15
CA ILE A 84 15.44 -1.29 0.28
C ILE A 84 16.58 -2.32 0.21
N GLU A 85 16.96 -2.89 1.34
CA GLU A 85 18.01 -3.92 1.42
C GLU A 85 17.58 -5.20 0.69
N GLN A 86 16.33 -5.65 0.88
CA GLN A 86 15.76 -6.79 0.16
C GLN A 86 15.74 -6.56 -1.35
N PHE A 87 15.32 -5.37 -1.80
CA PHE A 87 15.33 -5.02 -3.21
C PHE A 87 16.74 -5.00 -3.78
N GLY A 88 17.68 -4.36 -3.06
CA GLY A 88 19.09 -4.29 -3.45
C GLY A 88 19.73 -5.67 -3.59
N SER A 89 19.42 -6.62 -2.70
CA SER A 89 19.91 -8.00 -2.81
C SER A 89 19.37 -8.71 -4.06
N CYS A 90 18.08 -8.60 -4.34
CA CYS A 90 17.48 -9.16 -5.55
C CYS A 90 18.10 -8.59 -6.83
N PHE A 91 18.44 -7.31 -6.84
CA PHE A 91 19.07 -6.66 -7.99
C PHE A 91 20.52 -7.12 -8.19
N ASN A 92 21.25 -7.36 -7.10
CA ASN A 92 22.61 -7.89 -7.14
C ASN A 92 22.66 -9.34 -7.62
N GLU A 93 21.69 -10.16 -7.25
CA GLU A 93 21.56 -11.54 -7.68
C GLU A 93 21.16 -11.65 -9.17
N ALA A 94 20.23 -10.79 -9.61
CA ALA A 94 19.75 -10.78 -11.00
C ALA A 94 20.70 -10.08 -11.98
N GLY A 95 21.51 -9.16 -11.49
CA GLY A 95 22.28 -8.20 -12.30
C GLY A 95 23.73 -8.51 -12.51
N SER A 96 24.20 -9.77 -12.36
CA SER A 96 25.42 -10.12 -12.99
C SER A 96 26.77 -9.63 -12.72
N LYS A 97 27.52 -10.26 -13.13
CA LYS A 97 28.93 -10.13 -13.64
C LYS A 97 29.20 -8.78 -14.34
N GLY A 98 29.60 -7.76 -13.59
CA GLY A 98 30.44 -6.76 -14.23
C GLY A 98 30.16 -5.28 -14.13
N CYS A 99 29.13 -4.82 -13.46
CA CYS A 99 28.99 -3.39 -13.22
C CYS A 99 28.92 -3.10 -11.73
N LYS A 100 30.03 -2.68 -11.14
CA LYS A 100 30.01 -2.03 -9.82
C LYS A 100 29.72 -0.55 -10.06
N PRO A 101 28.51 -0.06 -9.83
CA PRO A 101 28.27 1.36 -9.86
C PRO A 101 29.08 1.99 -8.72
N SER A 102 29.71 3.13 -8.99
CA SER A 102 30.45 3.85 -7.96
C SER A 102 29.47 4.30 -6.88
N THR A 103 29.63 3.78 -5.70
CA THR A 103 28.73 3.78 -4.56
C THR A 103 28.18 5.16 -4.16
N LYS A 104 28.92 6.24 -4.38
CA LYS A 104 28.56 7.59 -3.89
C LYS A 104 27.55 8.39 -4.73
N VAL A 105 27.48 8.17 -6.03
CA VAL A 105 26.53 8.89 -6.91
C VAL A 105 25.16 8.22 -6.89
N ILE A 106 25.15 6.92 -6.65
CA ILE A 106 23.95 6.10 -6.52
C ILE A 106 23.24 6.40 -5.18
N GLU A 107 23.98 6.56 -4.10
CA GLU A 107 23.40 6.80 -2.77
C GLU A 107 22.48 8.03 -2.69
N ASN A 108 22.82 9.14 -3.34
CA ASN A 108 22.02 10.36 -3.21
C ASN A 108 20.84 10.49 -4.19
N SER A 109 20.97 9.97 -5.40
CA SER A 109 19.91 10.09 -6.41
C SER A 109 18.97 8.89 -6.42
N PHE A 110 19.51 7.69 -6.22
CA PHE A 110 18.71 6.48 -6.11
C PHE A 110 17.94 6.42 -4.77
N GLN A 111 18.51 6.86 -3.66
CA GLN A 111 17.79 6.88 -2.38
C GLN A 111 16.49 7.72 -2.47
N LYS A 112 16.53 8.88 -3.14
CA LYS A 112 15.32 9.69 -3.34
C LYS A 112 14.29 9.01 -4.22
N ILE A 113 14.71 8.30 -5.26
CA ILE A 113 13.81 7.58 -6.16
C ILE A 113 13.25 6.34 -5.46
N PHE A 114 14.09 5.55 -4.80
CA PHE A 114 13.65 4.34 -4.09
C PHE A 114 12.80 4.63 -2.86
N TRP A 115 12.93 5.81 -2.27
CA TRP A 115 12.14 6.19 -1.10
C TRP A 115 10.63 6.18 -1.39
N GLN A 116 10.23 6.53 -2.59
CA GLN A 116 8.82 6.63 -3.00
C GLN A 116 8.23 5.34 -3.61
N PHE A 117 8.99 4.26 -3.69
CA PHE A 117 8.48 3.00 -4.24
C PHE A 117 7.75 2.13 -3.21
N GLY A 118 7.83 2.47 -1.93
CA GLY A 118 7.17 1.74 -0.86
C GLY A 118 7.69 0.32 -0.69
N PHE A 119 8.99 0.08 -0.92
CA PHE A 119 9.61 -1.22 -0.67
C PHE A 119 9.51 -1.59 0.80
N GLY A 120 9.01 -2.78 1.09
CA GLY A 120 8.76 -3.24 2.44
C GLY A 120 7.49 -2.69 3.10
N ALA A 121 6.71 -1.86 2.40
CA ALA A 121 5.44 -1.37 2.90
C ALA A 121 4.41 -2.51 2.99
N THR A 122 3.91 -2.77 4.18
CA THR A 122 2.96 -3.85 4.45
C THR A 122 1.51 -3.39 4.35
N ILE A 123 0.58 -4.34 4.24
CA ILE A 123 -0.87 -4.05 4.34
C ILE A 123 -1.22 -3.40 5.68
N GLY A 124 -0.49 -3.76 6.75
CA GLY A 124 -0.63 -3.10 8.05
C GLY A 124 -0.26 -1.62 8.02
N ASP A 125 0.78 -1.26 7.28
CA ASP A 125 1.18 0.14 7.09
C ASP A 125 0.10 0.90 6.30
N VAL A 126 -0.41 0.30 5.23
CA VAL A 126 -1.52 0.88 4.45
C VAL A 126 -2.74 1.12 5.33
N LYS A 127 -3.17 0.12 6.11
CA LYS A 127 -4.32 0.26 7.02
C LYS A 127 -4.15 1.43 7.99
N ARG A 128 -2.95 1.58 8.55
CA ARG A 128 -2.65 2.71 9.46
C ARG A 128 -2.70 4.05 8.74
N LEU A 129 -2.20 4.08 7.51
CA LEU A 129 -2.14 5.31 6.71
C LEU A 129 -3.53 5.80 6.30
N VAL A 130 -4.36 4.92 5.75
CA VAL A 130 -5.65 5.34 5.16
C VAL A 130 -6.83 5.25 6.13
N GLY A 131 -6.72 4.50 7.22
CA GLY A 131 -7.77 4.40 8.24
C GLY A 131 -9.08 3.77 7.75
N VAL A 132 -9.04 3.00 6.66
CA VAL A 132 -10.18 2.23 6.12
C VAL A 132 -9.80 0.76 5.95
N PRO A 133 -10.78 -0.15 5.80
CA PRO A 133 -10.51 -1.54 5.51
C PRO A 133 -9.73 -1.69 4.20
N VAL A 134 -8.70 -2.54 4.22
CA VAL A 134 -7.84 -2.82 3.09
C VAL A 134 -7.90 -4.31 2.76
N GLY A 135 -8.24 -4.63 1.53
CA GLY A 135 -8.21 -5.97 0.96
C GLY A 135 -7.04 -6.17 0.00
N MET A 136 -6.78 -7.44 -0.33
CA MET A 136 -5.84 -7.85 -1.38
C MET A 136 -6.56 -8.79 -2.35
N THR A 137 -6.21 -8.68 -3.62
CA THR A 137 -6.63 -9.59 -4.67
C THR A 137 -5.44 -10.06 -5.50
#